data_b8458cb310ede9ed98fad10daca7e96f
#
_entry.id   b8458cb310ede9ed98fad10daca7e96f
#
_cell.length_a   1.000
_cell.length_b   1.000
_cell.length_c   1.000
_cell.angle_alpha   90.00
_cell.angle_beta   90.00
_cell.angle_gamma   90.00
#
_symmetry.space_group_name_H-M   'P 1'
#
loop_
_entity.id
_entity.type
_entity.pdbx_description
1 polymer ?
#
loop_
_entity_poly.entity_id
_entity_poly.type
_entity_poly.pdbx_seq_one_letter_code
_entity_poly.pdbx_strand_id
1 'polypeptide(L)'
;MKKTKLILSILSIAISVSLPAKAEEKVFEFNVSDNGESSQFLTLNPEVFLNITGSVLDSDTPVSGLATSEHDPQKDYQLHPIELHIDAELGESFSGLFYGIALQNDEDEWETGIEELVISYDLNDSVSISGGQFLNQFGFQNQKHLHMWDFVNQNLQNSRLLSEGELITRGIEFDYKPKKRLSFNFATGKARLHEHDHGHHDHDDHEGEHHDEHEGEDHDDHEGEDHDDHEGEDHDDHEGEDHDDHDEHHIEADGINISDWIASADVRYYLDDDQTLMVSGSLAVGENEFGTKTWAYGAGVQKLWGGHDHGNGLEFCEGATKLKAEAIGRSAEVKHEDGDSDDVSDWGFVAAIYYGLDEMTTISARQEYISDLAELELEERHRTSFALTRNLSDNILGRIQYDYNRADSIEDEHALWIQVQIGIGGSGSHADHNH
;
A
#
# COMPACT_ATOMS: atom_id res chain seq x y z
N MET A 1 31.72 -3.79 -4.35
CA MET A 1 32.18 -5.18 -4.09
C MET A 1 31.50 -5.88 -2.91
N LYS A 2 31.08 -5.19 -1.83
CA LYS A 2 30.34 -5.83 -0.71
C LYS A 2 28.86 -6.13 -1.09
N LYS A 3 28.18 -5.24 -1.82
CA LYS A 3 26.79 -5.39 -2.28
C LYS A 3 26.62 -6.59 -3.24
N THR A 4 27.57 -6.80 -4.15
CA THR A 4 27.52 -7.92 -5.11
C THR A 4 27.64 -9.31 -4.44
N LYS A 5 28.34 -9.40 -3.30
CA LYS A 5 28.42 -10.65 -2.54
C LYS A 5 27.11 -11.00 -1.82
N LEU A 6 26.34 -9.99 -1.42
CA LEU A 6 25.05 -10.18 -0.76
C LEU A 6 24.00 -10.74 -1.73
N ILE A 7 23.91 -10.18 -2.94
CA ILE A 7 22.99 -10.66 -3.99
C ILE A 7 23.25 -12.13 -4.35
N LEU A 8 24.52 -12.50 -4.49
CA LEU A 8 24.88 -13.90 -4.73
C LEU A 8 24.54 -14.82 -3.54
N SER A 9 24.57 -14.30 -2.30
CA SER A 9 24.19 -15.07 -1.11
C SER A 9 22.68 -15.29 -1.02
N ILE A 10 21.86 -14.29 -1.36
CA ILE A 10 20.39 -14.40 -1.41
C ILE A 10 19.99 -15.43 -2.49
N LEU A 11 20.58 -15.35 -3.67
CA LEU A 11 20.35 -16.31 -4.75
C LEU A 11 20.76 -17.73 -4.34
N SER A 12 21.84 -17.88 -3.56
CA SER A 12 22.30 -19.17 -3.05
C SER A 12 21.38 -19.73 -1.96
N ILE A 13 20.74 -18.89 -1.14
CA ILE A 13 19.77 -19.32 -0.12
C ILE A 13 18.49 -19.80 -0.80
N ALA A 14 17.98 -19.10 -1.80
CA ALA A 14 16.80 -19.49 -2.55
C ALA A 14 16.99 -20.87 -3.26
N ILE A 15 18.20 -21.19 -3.71
CA ILE A 15 18.53 -22.47 -4.36
C ILE A 15 18.71 -23.59 -3.34
N SER A 16 19.00 -23.28 -2.06
CA SER A 16 19.33 -24.28 -1.02
C SER A 16 18.14 -24.76 -0.19
N VAL A 17 16.99 -24.08 -0.27
CA VAL A 17 15.77 -24.47 0.44
C VAL A 17 15.02 -25.53 -0.37
N SER A 18 15.42 -26.77 -0.22
CA SER A 18 14.58 -27.91 -0.62
C SER A 18 13.53 -28.14 0.49
N LEU A 19 12.44 -27.38 0.43
CA LEU A 19 11.27 -27.69 1.24
C LEU A 19 10.69 -29.03 0.79
N PRO A 20 10.18 -29.87 1.70
CA PRO A 20 9.56 -31.13 1.33
C PRO A 20 8.36 -30.85 0.41
N ALA A 21 8.37 -31.50 -0.75
CA ALA A 21 7.25 -31.46 -1.67
C ALA A 21 5.99 -31.96 -0.97
N LYS A 22 4.91 -31.16 -1.03
CA LYS A 22 3.59 -31.34 -0.41
C LYS A 22 3.58 -31.23 1.13
N ALA A 23 3.33 -30.01 1.60
CA ALA A 23 2.59 -29.88 2.85
C ALA A 23 1.19 -30.49 2.63
N GLU A 24 0.79 -31.47 3.45
CA GLU A 24 -0.61 -31.90 3.45
C GLU A 24 -1.46 -30.71 3.88
N GLU A 25 -2.51 -30.44 3.11
CA GLU A 25 -3.53 -29.43 3.40
C GLU A 25 -4.00 -29.58 4.85
N LYS A 26 -3.66 -28.61 5.70
CA LYS A 26 -4.10 -28.62 7.10
C LYS A 26 -5.39 -27.84 7.23
N VAL A 27 -6.46 -28.47 6.79
CA VAL A 27 -7.81 -27.99 7.06
C VAL A 27 -8.18 -28.34 8.50
N PHE A 28 -8.53 -27.35 9.32
CA PHE A 28 -9.05 -27.58 10.65
C PHE A 28 -10.57 -27.63 10.58
N GLU A 29 -11.14 -28.82 10.71
CA GLU A 29 -12.58 -29.05 10.74
C GLU A 29 -13.07 -29.17 12.18
N PHE A 30 -14.04 -28.34 12.56
CA PHE A 30 -14.69 -28.37 13.86
C PHE A 30 -16.18 -28.65 13.71
N ASN A 31 -16.67 -29.67 14.41
CA ASN A 31 -18.10 -29.92 14.51
C ASN A 31 -18.75 -28.97 15.53
N VAL A 32 -19.58 -28.06 15.05
CA VAL A 32 -20.42 -27.21 15.89
C VAL A 32 -21.80 -27.88 15.96
N SER A 33 -22.07 -28.68 17.02
CA SER A 33 -23.37 -29.30 17.23
C SER A 33 -24.25 -28.44 18.15
N ASP A 34 -25.41 -28.03 17.68
CA ASP A 34 -26.48 -27.52 18.51
C ASP A 34 -27.58 -28.59 18.60
N ASN A 35 -27.80 -29.13 19.80
CA ASN A 35 -28.91 -29.99 20.21
C ASN A 35 -29.34 -31.16 19.30
N GLY A 36 -28.40 -31.77 18.59
CA GLY A 36 -28.56 -33.11 18.04
C GLY A 36 -29.18 -33.23 16.63
N GLU A 37 -29.41 -32.15 15.93
CA GLU A 37 -29.82 -32.19 14.52
C GLU A 37 -28.99 -31.22 13.66
N SER A 38 -28.26 -31.76 12.71
CA SER A 38 -27.30 -31.14 11.78
C SER A 38 -26.00 -30.58 12.41
N SER A 39 -24.91 -31.26 12.20
CA SER A 39 -23.58 -30.73 12.47
C SER A 39 -23.24 -29.64 11.43
N GLN A 40 -23.10 -28.37 11.83
CA GLN A 40 -22.41 -27.37 11.05
C GLN A 40 -20.91 -27.61 11.20
N PHE A 41 -20.19 -27.66 10.08
CA PHE A 41 -18.72 -27.77 10.10
C PHE A 41 -18.15 -26.37 10.01
N LEU A 42 -17.24 -26.02 10.90
CA LEU A 42 -16.37 -24.88 10.75
C LEU A 42 -15.07 -25.39 10.13
N THR A 43 -14.74 -24.90 8.96
CA THR A 43 -13.48 -25.16 8.25
C THR A 43 -12.59 -23.93 8.40
N LEU A 44 -11.33 -24.11 8.74
CA LEU A 44 -10.32 -23.04 8.79
C LEU A 44 -9.13 -23.43 7.93
N ASN A 45 -8.74 -22.55 7.03
CA ASN A 45 -7.61 -22.69 6.11
C ASN A 45 -6.59 -21.58 6.39
N PRO A 46 -5.61 -21.80 7.27
CA PRO A 46 -4.56 -20.82 7.53
C PRO A 46 -3.43 -20.90 6.50
N GLU A 47 -2.97 -19.74 6.04
CA GLU A 47 -1.83 -19.57 5.16
C GLU A 47 -0.91 -18.48 5.69
N VAL A 48 0.39 -18.62 5.49
CA VAL A 48 1.40 -17.62 5.84
C VAL A 48 2.24 -17.33 4.61
N PHE A 49 2.38 -16.06 4.26
CA PHE A 49 3.26 -15.60 3.20
C PHE A 49 4.44 -14.83 3.78
N LEU A 50 5.62 -15.14 3.28
CA LEU A 50 6.88 -14.49 3.64
C LEU A 50 7.48 -13.89 2.39
N ASN A 51 7.67 -12.57 2.36
CA ASN A 51 8.34 -11.89 1.29
C ASN A 51 9.74 -11.46 1.72
N ILE A 52 10.73 -11.83 0.94
CA ILE A 52 12.13 -11.42 1.12
C ILE A 52 12.49 -10.59 -0.10
N THR A 53 12.79 -9.31 0.12
CA THR A 53 13.10 -8.38 -0.96
C THR A 53 14.49 -7.78 -0.77
N GLY A 54 15.23 -7.67 -1.85
CA GLY A 54 16.52 -7.00 -1.89
C GLY A 54 16.60 -6.07 -3.11
N SER A 55 17.28 -4.93 -2.96
CA SER A 55 17.46 -3.97 -4.04
C SER A 55 18.89 -3.52 -4.22
N VAL A 56 19.16 -2.98 -5.40
CA VAL A 56 20.34 -2.17 -5.71
C VAL A 56 19.82 -0.90 -6.38
N LEU A 57 20.07 0.23 -5.76
CA LEU A 57 19.64 1.54 -6.23
C LEU A 57 20.85 2.29 -6.78
N ASP A 58 20.64 3.11 -7.80
CA ASP A 58 21.63 4.03 -8.39
C ASP A 58 21.18 5.48 -8.15
N SER A 59 20.80 5.77 -6.92
CA SER A 59 20.53 7.14 -6.48
C SER A 59 20.89 7.31 -5.01
N ASP A 60 21.22 8.54 -4.61
CA ASP A 60 21.40 8.90 -3.21
C ASP A 60 20.03 9.18 -2.54
N THR A 61 18.93 9.18 -3.31
CA THR A 61 17.59 9.40 -2.82
C THR A 61 17.05 8.08 -2.26
N PRO A 62 16.50 8.06 -1.04
CA PRO A 62 15.82 6.89 -0.51
C PRO A 62 14.69 6.46 -1.44
N VAL A 63 14.48 5.15 -1.61
CA VAL A 63 13.36 4.59 -2.39
C VAL A 63 12.03 5.17 -1.93
N SER A 64 11.89 5.45 -0.63
CA SER A 64 10.76 6.12 -0.02
C SER A 64 10.45 7.51 -0.59
N GLY A 65 11.45 8.21 -1.17
CA GLY A 65 11.22 9.48 -1.85
C GLY A 65 10.39 9.35 -3.12
N LEU A 66 10.43 8.19 -3.79
CA LEU A 66 9.70 7.92 -5.04
C LEU A 66 8.62 6.84 -4.88
N ALA A 67 8.79 5.91 -3.98
CA ALA A 67 7.79 4.94 -3.56
C ALA A 67 7.14 5.45 -2.27
N THR A 68 5.85 5.65 -2.27
CA THR A 68 5.14 6.36 -1.19
C THR A 68 4.11 5.50 -0.47
N SER A 69 4.09 4.20 -0.72
CA SER A 69 3.25 3.26 0.02
C SER A 69 4.04 2.65 1.17
N GLU A 70 3.42 2.55 2.33
CA GLU A 70 4.01 1.84 3.49
C GLU A 70 4.31 0.37 3.19
N HIS A 71 3.58 -0.20 2.24
CA HIS A 71 3.75 -1.57 1.77
C HIS A 71 4.86 -1.75 0.74
N ASP A 72 5.45 -0.66 0.25
CA ASP A 72 6.60 -0.74 -0.65
C ASP A 72 7.88 -1.07 0.14
N PRO A 73 8.83 -1.82 -0.44
CA PRO A 73 10.09 -2.09 0.22
C PRO A 73 10.86 -0.79 0.52
N GLN A 74 11.20 -0.58 1.79
CA GLN A 74 11.85 0.65 2.28
C GLN A 74 13.38 0.55 2.34
N LYS A 75 13.96 -0.65 2.21
CA LYS A 75 15.39 -0.90 2.40
C LYS A 75 16.01 -1.71 1.28
N ASP A 76 17.32 -1.60 1.17
CA ASP A 76 18.15 -2.42 0.27
C ASP A 76 17.93 -3.94 0.46
N TYR A 77 17.57 -4.36 1.67
CA TYR A 77 17.24 -5.75 2.01
C TYR A 77 16.32 -5.80 3.22
N GLN A 78 15.21 -6.50 3.08
CA GLN A 78 14.27 -6.68 4.19
C GLN A 78 13.44 -7.96 4.03
N LEU A 79 12.93 -8.47 5.14
CA LEU A 79 11.84 -9.42 5.21
C LEU A 79 10.55 -8.60 5.37
N HIS A 80 9.78 -8.43 4.28
CA HIS A 80 8.67 -7.50 4.24
C HIS A 80 7.73 -7.82 3.09
N PRO A 81 6.45 -8.06 3.39
CA PRO A 81 5.85 -8.31 4.71
C PRO A 81 5.88 -9.79 5.12
N ILE A 82 5.39 -10.05 6.35
CA ILE A 82 4.88 -11.35 6.76
C ILE A 82 3.37 -11.22 6.82
N GLU A 83 2.65 -12.04 6.06
CA GLU A 83 1.18 -12.02 6.00
C GLU A 83 0.63 -13.32 6.58
N LEU A 84 -0.41 -13.21 7.41
CA LEU A 84 -1.20 -14.33 7.91
C LEU A 84 -2.62 -14.23 7.37
N HIS A 85 -3.00 -15.19 6.56
CA HIS A 85 -4.32 -15.33 5.99
C HIS A 85 -5.07 -16.50 6.63
N ILE A 86 -6.35 -16.34 6.96
CA ILE A 86 -7.21 -17.41 7.45
C ILE A 86 -8.58 -17.27 6.79
N ASP A 87 -8.90 -18.23 5.91
CA ASP A 87 -10.27 -18.41 5.44
C ASP A 87 -11.05 -19.26 6.44
N ALA A 88 -12.30 -18.89 6.68
CA ALA A 88 -13.21 -19.61 7.52
C ALA A 88 -14.54 -19.85 6.78
N GLU A 89 -15.04 -21.09 6.82
CA GLU A 89 -16.35 -21.46 6.27
C GLU A 89 -17.22 -22.06 7.38
N LEU A 90 -18.45 -21.60 7.50
CA LEU A 90 -19.43 -22.11 8.43
C LEU A 90 -20.73 -22.47 7.71
N GLY A 91 -20.91 -23.77 7.48
CA GLY A 91 -22.01 -24.29 6.66
C GLY A 91 -21.89 -23.85 5.20
N GLU A 92 -23.05 -23.63 4.54
CA GLU A 92 -23.10 -23.35 3.09
C GLU A 92 -23.21 -21.85 2.75
N SER A 93 -23.44 -20.99 3.75
CA SER A 93 -23.79 -19.59 3.51
C SER A 93 -22.97 -18.57 4.27
N PHE A 94 -22.18 -18.99 5.23
CA PHE A 94 -21.32 -18.08 5.99
C PHE A 94 -19.86 -18.34 5.67
N SER A 95 -19.14 -17.28 5.40
CA SER A 95 -17.69 -17.28 5.29
C SER A 95 -17.07 -16.18 6.15
N GLY A 96 -15.81 -16.32 6.47
CA GLY A 96 -15.03 -15.33 7.19
C GLY A 96 -13.63 -15.24 6.61
N LEU A 97 -13.07 -14.07 6.69
CA LEU A 97 -11.73 -13.77 6.21
C LEU A 97 -10.97 -13.01 7.29
N PHE A 98 -9.76 -13.43 7.56
CA PHE A 98 -8.80 -12.70 8.37
C PHE A 98 -7.49 -12.52 7.63
N TYR A 99 -7.04 -11.29 7.53
CA TYR A 99 -5.71 -10.93 7.08
C TYR A 99 -4.99 -10.12 8.13
N GLY A 100 -3.85 -10.63 8.58
CA GLY A 100 -2.93 -9.95 9.49
C GLY A 100 -1.60 -9.75 8.80
N ILE A 101 -0.98 -8.61 9.03
CA ILE A 101 0.30 -8.23 8.43
C ILE A 101 1.30 -7.85 9.51
N ALA A 102 2.57 -8.14 9.26
CA ALA A 102 3.70 -7.62 10.01
C ALA A 102 4.69 -7.01 9.03
N LEU A 103 4.95 -5.73 9.19
CA LEU A 103 5.84 -4.90 8.39
C LEU A 103 7.07 -4.54 9.20
N GLN A 104 8.21 -4.39 8.55
CA GLN A 104 9.40 -3.85 9.17
C GLN A 104 9.62 -2.43 8.64
N ASN A 105 9.51 -1.44 9.53
CA ASN A 105 9.71 -0.04 9.19
C ASN A 105 11.20 0.29 8.91
N ASP A 106 11.49 1.53 8.59
CA ASP A 106 12.82 2.02 8.27
C ASP A 106 13.79 2.03 9.49
N GLU A 107 13.26 1.99 10.71
CA GLU A 107 14.02 1.89 11.96
C GLU A 107 14.33 0.43 12.38
N ASP A 108 13.98 -0.57 11.56
CA ASP A 108 14.08 -2.02 11.86
C ASP A 108 13.08 -2.51 12.92
N GLU A 109 12.06 -1.74 13.26
CA GLU A 109 11.01 -2.13 14.17
C GLU A 109 9.88 -2.84 13.43
N TRP A 110 9.19 -3.76 14.12
CA TRP A 110 8.08 -4.51 13.56
C TRP A 110 6.76 -3.87 13.93
N GLU A 111 6.02 -3.48 12.92
CA GLU A 111 4.64 -3.04 13.03
C GLU A 111 3.70 -4.16 12.63
N THR A 112 2.61 -4.32 13.35
CA THR A 112 1.62 -5.37 13.09
C THR A 112 0.22 -4.78 12.99
N GLY A 113 -0.53 -5.24 12.00
CA GLY A 113 -1.88 -4.77 11.76
C GLY A 113 -2.83 -5.87 11.33
N ILE A 114 -4.11 -5.57 11.40
CA ILE A 114 -5.16 -6.36 10.75
C ILE A 114 -5.58 -5.57 9.52
N GLU A 115 -5.34 -6.12 8.34
CA GLU A 115 -5.80 -5.50 7.08
C GLU A 115 -7.26 -5.82 6.86
N GLU A 116 -7.64 -7.09 6.97
CA GLU A 116 -9.03 -7.51 6.82
C GLU A 116 -9.50 -8.40 7.96
N LEU A 117 -10.73 -8.18 8.38
CA LEU A 117 -11.50 -9.05 9.26
C LEU A 117 -12.97 -8.96 8.85
N VAL A 118 -13.42 -9.92 8.07
CA VAL A 118 -14.70 -9.90 7.37
C VAL A 118 -15.52 -11.13 7.74
N ILE A 119 -16.83 -10.94 7.89
CA ILE A 119 -17.82 -12.02 7.91
C ILE A 119 -18.79 -11.77 6.78
N SER A 120 -19.00 -12.77 5.94
CA SER A 120 -19.87 -12.71 4.77
C SER A 120 -21.03 -13.69 4.91
N TYR A 121 -22.16 -13.31 4.34
CA TYR A 121 -23.35 -14.13 4.26
C TYR A 121 -23.91 -14.13 2.84
N ASP A 122 -23.96 -15.31 2.23
CA ASP A 122 -24.55 -15.51 0.91
C ASP A 122 -26.07 -15.62 1.00
N LEU A 123 -26.77 -14.60 0.54
CA LEU A 123 -28.23 -14.61 0.45
C LEU A 123 -28.70 -15.58 -0.65
N ASN A 124 -27.94 -15.69 -1.71
CA ASN A 124 -28.10 -16.63 -2.84
C ASN A 124 -26.87 -16.55 -3.75
N ASP A 125 -26.81 -17.37 -4.80
CA ASP A 125 -25.69 -17.47 -5.76
C ASP A 125 -25.30 -16.14 -6.44
N SER A 126 -26.08 -15.09 -6.28
CA SER A 126 -25.86 -13.79 -6.95
C SER A 126 -25.71 -12.62 -5.99
N VAL A 127 -25.96 -12.81 -4.71
CA VAL A 127 -26.00 -11.72 -3.73
C VAL A 127 -25.33 -12.17 -2.45
N SER A 128 -24.31 -11.44 -2.02
CA SER A 128 -23.71 -11.56 -0.70
C SER A 128 -23.69 -10.23 0.05
N ILE A 129 -23.66 -10.30 1.37
CA ILE A 129 -23.50 -9.15 2.26
C ILE A 129 -22.35 -9.49 3.21
N SER A 130 -21.42 -8.59 3.31
CA SER A 130 -20.27 -8.71 4.20
C SER A 130 -20.26 -7.58 5.23
N GLY A 131 -19.66 -7.83 6.36
CA GLY A 131 -19.47 -6.83 7.40
C GLY A 131 -18.16 -7.03 8.11
N GLY A 132 -17.47 -5.93 8.39
CA GLY A 132 -16.16 -5.97 9.02
C GLY A 132 -15.23 -4.86 8.55
N GLN A 133 -13.95 -5.17 8.54
CA GLN A 133 -12.90 -4.36 7.91
C GLN A 133 -12.43 -5.07 6.66
N PHE A 134 -12.42 -4.36 5.53
CA PHE A 134 -12.09 -4.94 4.23
C PHE A 134 -11.47 -3.90 3.28
N LEU A 135 -10.66 -4.40 2.34
CA LEU A 135 -10.17 -3.64 1.18
C LEU A 135 -11.33 -3.39 0.21
N ASN A 136 -11.61 -2.13 -0.10
CA ASN A 136 -12.69 -1.79 -1.02
C ASN A 136 -12.40 -2.32 -2.42
N GLN A 137 -13.45 -2.82 -3.10
CA GLN A 137 -13.36 -3.08 -4.53
C GLN A 137 -13.25 -1.76 -5.28
N PHE A 138 -11.99 -1.35 -5.56
CA PHE A 138 -11.67 -0.11 -6.25
C PHE A 138 -10.46 -0.33 -7.16
N GLY A 139 -10.67 -0.21 -8.46
CA GLY A 139 -9.62 -0.48 -9.44
C GLY A 139 -9.14 -1.94 -9.48
N PHE A 140 -7.91 -2.14 -9.99
CA PHE A 140 -7.33 -3.48 -10.18
C PHE A 140 -6.36 -3.89 -9.09
N GLN A 141 -5.86 -2.97 -8.28
CA GLN A 141 -4.85 -3.27 -7.28
C GLN A 141 -5.39 -3.23 -5.85
N ASN A 142 -6.31 -2.35 -5.52
CA ASN A 142 -6.75 -2.13 -4.14
C ASN A 142 -7.26 -3.39 -3.40
N GLN A 143 -7.73 -4.41 -4.11
CA GLN A 143 -8.19 -5.68 -3.53
C GLN A 143 -7.09 -6.72 -3.36
N LYS A 144 -5.86 -6.40 -3.74
CA LYS A 144 -4.77 -7.37 -3.76
C LYS A 144 -3.86 -7.15 -2.57
N HIS A 145 -3.74 -8.16 -1.74
CA HIS A 145 -2.68 -8.23 -0.75
C HIS A 145 -1.30 -8.34 -1.41
N LEU A 146 -0.25 -8.03 -0.69
CA LEU A 146 1.11 -7.90 -1.24
C LEU A 146 1.60 -9.18 -1.95
N HIS A 147 1.29 -10.36 -1.41
CA HIS A 147 1.67 -11.62 -2.07
C HIS A 147 1.01 -11.82 -3.44
N MET A 148 -0.10 -11.11 -3.74
CA MET A 148 -0.78 -11.15 -5.03
C MET A 148 -0.35 -10.03 -5.99
N TRP A 149 0.58 -9.17 -5.60
CA TRP A 149 1.03 -8.09 -6.47
C TRP A 149 1.85 -8.61 -7.66
N ASP A 150 1.56 -8.04 -8.81
CA ASP A 150 2.22 -8.39 -10.08
C ASP A 150 3.67 -7.86 -10.15
N PHE A 151 4.00 -6.83 -9.37
CA PHE A 151 5.29 -6.16 -9.26
C PHE A 151 5.72 -6.07 -7.79
N VAL A 152 6.99 -5.75 -7.54
CA VAL A 152 7.54 -5.65 -6.17
C VAL A 152 6.91 -4.49 -5.39
N ASN A 153 6.54 -3.43 -6.09
CA ASN A 153 6.02 -2.18 -5.54
C ASN A 153 4.61 -1.86 -6.04
N GLN A 154 3.91 -1.07 -5.26
CA GLN A 154 2.57 -0.60 -5.56
C GLN A 154 2.54 0.31 -6.79
N ASN A 155 1.37 0.47 -7.41
CA ASN A 155 1.18 1.44 -8.48
C ASN A 155 1.26 2.87 -7.94
N LEU A 156 1.94 3.77 -8.65
CA LEU A 156 2.07 5.18 -8.26
C LEU A 156 0.72 5.86 -8.02
N GLN A 157 -0.29 5.55 -8.85
CA GLN A 157 -1.63 6.12 -8.68
C GLN A 157 -2.29 5.67 -7.38
N ASN A 158 -2.16 4.40 -6.97
CA ASN A 158 -2.70 3.94 -5.70
C ASN A 158 -1.96 4.59 -4.54
N SER A 159 -0.62 4.59 -4.57
CA SER A 159 0.22 5.14 -3.51
C SER A 159 -0.10 6.61 -3.18
N ARG A 160 -0.45 7.43 -4.18
CA ARG A 160 -0.72 8.86 -3.95
C ARG A 160 -2.20 9.20 -3.81
N LEU A 161 -3.09 8.55 -4.61
CA LEU A 161 -4.50 8.97 -4.72
C LEU A 161 -5.42 8.27 -3.71
N LEU A 162 -4.92 7.23 -3.05
CA LEU A 162 -5.63 6.49 -2.01
C LEU A 162 -4.90 6.65 -0.69
N SER A 163 -5.62 6.62 0.42
CA SER A 163 -5.03 6.75 1.76
C SER A 163 -3.97 5.67 1.97
N GLU A 164 -2.72 6.07 2.20
CA GLU A 164 -1.59 5.14 2.37
C GLU A 164 -1.47 4.07 1.27
N GLY A 165 -2.02 4.38 0.10
CA GLY A 165 -2.03 3.49 -1.05
C GLY A 165 -3.25 2.59 -1.16
N GLU A 166 -4.15 2.57 -0.18
CA GLU A 166 -5.29 1.66 -0.11
C GLU A 166 -6.57 2.36 0.38
N LEU A 167 -7.71 1.85 -0.07
CA LEU A 167 -9.02 2.19 0.48
C LEU A 167 -9.50 1.02 1.33
N ILE A 168 -9.51 1.20 2.65
CA ILE A 168 -9.98 0.22 3.62
C ILE A 168 -11.23 0.77 4.32
N THR A 169 -12.28 -0.05 4.38
CA THR A 169 -13.54 0.30 5.05
C THR A 169 -13.82 -0.60 6.25
N ARG A 170 -14.19 0.02 7.37
CA ARG A 170 -14.86 -0.65 8.49
C ARG A 170 -16.36 -0.43 8.36
N GLY A 171 -17.09 -1.41 7.86
CA GLY A 171 -18.49 -1.19 7.53
C GLY A 171 -19.20 -2.40 6.96
N ILE A 172 -20.01 -2.13 5.96
CA ILE A 172 -20.84 -3.12 5.26
C ILE A 172 -20.54 -3.06 3.78
N GLU A 173 -20.44 -4.24 3.17
CA GLU A 173 -20.26 -4.43 1.76
C GLU A 173 -21.42 -5.26 1.19
N PHE A 174 -21.82 -4.96 -0.03
CA PHE A 174 -22.84 -5.65 -0.77
C PHE A 174 -22.34 -6.01 -2.16
N ASP A 175 -22.30 -7.31 -2.47
CA ASP A 175 -21.93 -7.84 -3.76
C ASP A 175 -23.16 -8.31 -4.52
N TYR A 176 -23.24 -7.95 -5.80
CA TYR A 176 -24.29 -8.39 -6.70
C TYR A 176 -23.74 -8.86 -8.04
N LYS A 177 -23.80 -10.16 -8.28
CA LYS A 177 -23.34 -10.84 -9.49
C LYS A 177 -24.53 -11.45 -10.26
N PRO A 178 -25.39 -10.62 -10.91
CA PRO A 178 -26.64 -11.11 -11.56
C PRO A 178 -26.37 -12.04 -12.72
N LYS A 179 -25.17 -11.98 -13.31
CA LYS A 179 -24.72 -12.79 -14.45
C LYS A 179 -23.23 -13.04 -14.34
N LYS A 180 -22.74 -14.11 -14.95
CA LYS A 180 -21.30 -14.41 -15.01
C LYS A 180 -20.42 -13.28 -15.56
N ARG A 181 -21.00 -12.35 -16.34
CA ARG A 181 -20.30 -11.26 -17.04
C ARG A 181 -20.42 -9.90 -16.35
N LEU A 182 -21.16 -9.80 -15.27
CA LEU A 182 -21.44 -8.51 -14.64
C LEU A 182 -21.37 -8.66 -13.12
N SER A 183 -20.57 -7.86 -12.48
CA SER A 183 -20.52 -7.71 -11.04
C SER A 183 -20.68 -6.24 -10.64
N PHE A 184 -21.35 -6.03 -9.52
CA PHE A 184 -21.45 -4.76 -8.82
C PHE A 184 -21.03 -5.00 -7.38
N ASN A 185 -20.22 -4.11 -6.88
CA ASN A 185 -19.88 -4.02 -5.46
C ASN A 185 -20.30 -2.65 -4.95
N PHE A 186 -20.76 -2.59 -3.74
CA PHE A 186 -21.05 -1.36 -3.02
C PHE A 186 -20.63 -1.52 -1.57
N ALA A 187 -19.87 -0.57 -1.05
CA ALA A 187 -19.42 -0.56 0.34
C ALA A 187 -19.65 0.80 0.98
N THR A 188 -19.87 0.80 2.31
CA THR A 188 -19.96 2.03 3.10
C THR A 188 -19.59 1.78 4.55
N GLY A 189 -18.98 2.77 5.17
CA GLY A 189 -18.57 2.69 6.58
C GLY A 189 -17.63 3.82 6.96
N LYS A 190 -16.72 3.54 7.88
CA LYS A 190 -15.61 4.39 8.22
C LYS A 190 -14.37 3.99 7.44
N ALA A 191 -13.68 4.95 6.85
CA ALA A 191 -12.35 4.72 6.31
C ALA A 191 -11.41 4.35 7.47
N ARG A 192 -10.47 3.45 7.21
CA ARG A 192 -9.36 3.19 8.11
C ARG A 192 -8.14 3.93 7.59
N LEU A 193 -7.54 4.75 8.45
CA LEU A 193 -6.17 5.19 8.32
C LEU A 193 -5.30 4.26 9.18
N HIS A 194 -4.09 3.97 8.77
CA HIS A 194 -3.09 3.49 9.69
C HIS A 194 -2.80 4.61 10.68
N GLU A 195 -3.04 4.37 11.96
CA GLU A 195 -2.61 5.27 13.01
C GLU A 195 -1.09 5.10 13.13
N HIS A 196 -0.31 5.85 12.37
CA HIS A 196 1.06 6.09 12.74
C HIS A 196 1.01 6.87 14.05
N ASP A 197 1.43 6.24 15.14
CA ASP A 197 1.62 6.91 16.42
C ASP A 197 2.81 7.87 16.25
N HIS A 198 2.58 8.96 15.51
CA HIS A 198 3.44 10.12 15.56
C HIS A 198 3.32 10.63 16.99
N GLY A 199 4.18 10.08 17.86
CA GLY A 199 4.23 10.48 19.24
C GLY A 199 4.21 12.00 19.30
N HIS A 200 3.03 12.56 19.51
CA HIS A 200 2.92 13.94 19.93
C HIS A 200 3.79 14.00 21.17
N HIS A 201 5.01 14.45 21.00
CA HIS A 201 5.76 14.99 22.09
C HIS A 201 4.89 16.15 22.59
N ASP A 202 3.97 15.82 23.51
CA ASP A 202 3.35 16.81 24.35
C ASP A 202 4.54 17.62 24.91
N HIS A 203 4.76 18.79 24.33
CA HIS A 203 5.57 19.79 24.95
C HIS A 203 4.81 20.18 26.20
N ASP A 204 5.04 19.40 27.27
CA ASP A 204 4.65 19.77 28.60
C ASP A 204 5.11 21.23 28.73
N ASP A 205 4.14 22.15 28.79
CA ASP A 205 4.31 23.51 29.14
C ASP A 205 5.07 23.55 30.46
N HIS A 206 6.38 23.72 30.37
CA HIS A 206 7.19 24.06 31.52
C HIS A 206 6.75 25.44 31.97
N GLU A 207 5.68 25.47 32.79
CA GLU A 207 5.37 26.61 33.61
C GLU A 207 6.65 26.92 34.38
N GLY A 208 7.29 28.06 34.00
CA GLY A 208 8.50 28.53 34.62
C GLY A 208 8.25 28.84 36.09
N GLU A 209 8.66 27.97 36.99
CA GLU A 209 8.84 28.36 38.38
C GLU A 209 10.07 29.28 38.46
N HIS A 210 9.78 30.57 38.65
CA HIS A 210 10.74 31.57 39.07
C HIS A 210 11.30 31.21 40.45
N HIS A 211 12.48 30.65 40.49
CA HIS A 211 13.28 30.62 41.71
C HIS A 211 14.14 31.89 41.75
N ASP A 212 13.59 32.91 42.38
CA ASP A 212 14.39 33.93 43.05
C ASP A 212 14.98 33.33 44.28
N GLU A 213 16.31 33.30 44.38
CA GLU A 213 17.14 33.39 45.54
C GLU A 213 18.56 32.85 45.22
N HIS A 214 19.46 33.76 44.78
CA HIS A 214 20.86 33.55 44.93
C HIS A 214 21.44 34.66 45.83
N GLU A 215 21.65 34.29 47.09
CA GLU A 215 22.51 35.04 48.01
C GLU A 215 23.95 34.94 47.50
N GLY A 216 24.66 36.11 47.61
CA GLY A 216 25.98 36.26 47.11
C GLY A 216 27.04 35.50 47.94
N GLU A 217 28.06 35.06 47.28
CA GLU A 217 29.36 34.78 47.90
C GLU A 217 30.43 35.52 47.08
N ASP A 218 31.21 36.30 47.86
CA ASP A 218 32.35 37.08 47.45
C ASP A 218 33.48 36.20 46.93
N HIS A 219 34.05 36.52 45.77
CA HIS A 219 35.37 36.11 45.41
C HIS A 219 36.19 37.31 44.92
N ASP A 220 37.18 37.64 45.74
CA ASP A 220 38.22 38.61 45.48
C ASP A 220 39.19 38.13 44.39
N ASP A 221 39.80 39.16 43.77
CA ASP A 221 41.14 39.22 43.18
C ASP A 221 41.42 38.47 41.85
N HIS A 222 41.37 39.24 40.74
CA HIS A 222 42.44 39.12 39.73
C HIS A 222 42.80 40.48 39.16
N GLU A 223 44.09 40.78 39.32
CA GLU A 223 44.80 41.97 38.85
C GLU A 223 44.83 42.07 37.32
N GLY A 224 44.89 43.31 36.85
CA GLY A 224 44.75 43.75 35.49
C GLY A 224 45.81 43.29 34.51
N GLU A 225 45.45 43.33 33.26
CA GLU A 225 46.32 43.67 32.14
C GLU A 225 45.58 44.56 31.14
N ASP A 226 46.27 45.64 30.82
CA ASP A 226 45.87 46.66 29.89
C ASP A 226 45.75 46.14 28.47
N HIS A 227 44.65 46.38 27.78
CA HIS A 227 44.59 46.37 26.31
C HIS A 227 43.90 47.61 25.79
N ASP A 228 44.73 48.33 25.02
CA ASP A 228 44.42 49.56 24.31
C ASP A 228 43.32 49.43 23.24
N ASP A 229 42.57 50.54 23.11
CA ASP A 229 42.00 51.14 21.92
C ASP A 229 41.37 50.27 20.85
N HIS A 230 40.08 50.13 20.90
CA HIS A 230 39.27 50.01 19.67
C HIS A 230 38.30 51.20 19.56
N GLU A 231 38.56 52.01 18.53
CA GLU A 231 37.72 53.11 18.09
C GLU A 231 36.33 52.61 17.71
N GLY A 232 35.32 53.38 18.14
CA GLY A 232 33.91 53.07 17.87
C GLY A 232 33.61 53.11 16.37
N GLU A 233 32.99 52.07 15.89
CA GLU A 233 32.20 52.14 14.64
C GLU A 233 30.72 52.21 15.04
N ASP A 234 30.09 53.25 14.53
CA ASP A 234 28.68 53.50 14.66
C ASP A 234 27.89 52.35 14.10
N HIS A 235 27.18 51.59 14.91
CA HIS A 235 26.15 50.66 14.44
C HIS A 235 24.87 51.45 14.17
N ASP A 236 24.67 51.70 12.87
CA ASP A 236 23.41 52.18 12.30
C ASP A 236 22.26 51.27 12.70
N ASP A 237 21.16 51.88 13.04
CA ASP A 237 19.88 51.34 13.38
C ASP A 237 19.43 50.24 12.40
N HIS A 238 19.47 48.98 12.82
CA HIS A 238 18.65 47.97 12.19
C HIS A 238 17.20 48.20 12.60
N GLU A 239 16.48 48.88 11.71
CA GLU A 239 15.02 48.84 11.72
C GLU A 239 14.62 47.36 11.69
N GLY A 240 13.83 46.95 12.71
CA GLY A 240 13.30 45.60 12.78
C GLY A 240 12.46 45.35 11.52
N GLU A 241 12.97 44.49 10.63
CA GLU A 241 12.11 43.82 9.70
C GLU A 241 11.24 42.91 10.53
N ASP A 242 9.97 43.26 10.66
CA ASP A 242 8.93 42.37 11.13
C ASP A 242 8.96 41.17 10.17
N HIS A 243 9.68 40.10 10.56
CA HIS A 243 9.47 38.78 10.00
C HIS A 243 8.04 38.42 10.43
N ASP A 244 7.07 38.75 9.58
CA ASP A 244 5.84 38.01 9.55
C ASP A 244 6.25 36.56 9.32
N ASP A 245 6.37 35.81 10.42
CA ASP A 245 6.41 34.37 10.40
C ASP A 245 5.05 33.92 9.81
N HIS A 246 4.99 33.92 8.48
CA HIS A 246 4.01 33.16 7.78
C HIS A 246 4.41 31.69 8.06
N ASP A 247 3.88 31.15 9.13
CA ASP A 247 3.70 29.73 9.25
C ASP A 247 2.83 29.32 8.03
N GLU A 248 3.50 29.12 6.91
CA GLU A 248 2.89 28.42 5.78
C GLU A 248 2.62 27.02 6.30
N HIS A 249 1.42 26.79 6.81
CA HIS A 249 0.94 25.48 7.15
C HIS A 249 0.94 24.65 5.86
N HIS A 250 2.00 23.89 5.66
CA HIS A 250 2.08 22.94 4.57
C HIS A 250 0.96 21.92 4.76
N ILE A 251 -0.02 21.96 3.87
CA ILE A 251 -1.07 20.96 3.81
C ILE A 251 -0.40 19.64 3.42
N GLU A 252 -0.43 18.67 4.31
CA GLU A 252 0.11 17.34 4.01
C GLU A 252 -0.71 16.71 2.90
N ALA A 253 -0.03 16.07 1.96
CA ALA A 253 -0.65 15.44 0.79
C ALA A 253 -1.68 14.37 1.16
N ASP A 254 -1.52 13.74 2.31
CA ASP A 254 -2.41 12.70 2.80
C ASP A 254 -3.70 13.25 3.39
N GLY A 255 -3.68 14.48 3.88
CA GLY A 255 -4.87 15.14 4.44
C GLY A 255 -6.03 15.31 3.45
N ILE A 256 -5.77 15.29 2.13
CA ILE A 256 -6.82 15.31 1.10
C ILE A 256 -7.39 13.92 0.76
N ASN A 257 -6.84 12.85 1.30
CA ASN A 257 -7.38 11.51 1.13
C ASN A 257 -8.64 11.28 1.96
N ILE A 258 -9.41 10.23 1.61
CA ILE A 258 -10.60 9.86 2.38
C ILE A 258 -10.15 9.29 3.74
N SER A 259 -10.56 9.92 4.85
CA SER A 259 -10.06 9.62 6.20
C SER A 259 -11.12 9.27 7.24
N ASP A 260 -12.39 9.72 7.10
CA ASP A 260 -13.43 9.40 8.09
C ASP A 260 -14.50 8.46 7.52
N TRP A 261 -15.58 8.95 6.94
CA TRP A 261 -16.58 8.07 6.33
C TRP A 261 -16.29 7.85 4.84
N ILE A 262 -16.69 6.68 4.35
CA ILE A 262 -16.53 6.32 2.95
C ILE A 262 -17.78 5.62 2.42
N ALA A 263 -18.11 5.89 1.16
CA ALA A 263 -18.98 5.08 0.34
C ALA A 263 -18.29 4.82 -1.00
N SER A 264 -18.25 3.56 -1.43
CA SER A 264 -17.65 3.16 -2.70
C SER A 264 -18.57 2.29 -3.53
N ALA A 265 -18.36 2.30 -4.83
CA ALA A 265 -19.05 1.44 -5.80
C ALA A 265 -18.06 1.02 -6.89
N ASP A 266 -18.11 -0.25 -7.28
CA ASP A 266 -17.34 -0.81 -8.39
C ASP A 266 -18.27 -1.58 -9.32
N VAL A 267 -18.02 -1.50 -10.61
CA VAL A 267 -18.70 -2.27 -11.63
C VAL A 267 -17.69 -2.90 -12.58
N ARG A 268 -17.81 -4.21 -12.82
CA ARG A 268 -16.99 -4.94 -13.78
C ARG A 268 -17.89 -5.63 -14.79
N TYR A 269 -17.54 -5.50 -16.06
CA TYR A 269 -18.28 -6.09 -17.15
C TYR A 269 -17.38 -6.76 -18.17
N TYR A 270 -17.58 -8.06 -18.37
CA TYR A 270 -16.92 -8.81 -19.43
C TYR A 270 -17.67 -8.63 -20.74
N LEU A 271 -16.97 -8.10 -21.76
CA LEU A 271 -17.54 -7.79 -23.07
C LEU A 271 -17.73 -9.03 -23.94
N ASP A 272 -17.03 -10.11 -23.62
CA ASP A 272 -17.13 -11.41 -24.33
C ASP A 272 -17.59 -12.55 -23.41
N ASP A 273 -18.06 -13.65 -24.01
CA ASP A 273 -18.57 -14.81 -23.26
C ASP A 273 -17.43 -15.63 -22.64
N ASP A 274 -16.23 -15.55 -23.20
CA ASP A 274 -15.03 -16.23 -22.72
C ASP A 274 -14.34 -15.47 -21.55
N GLN A 275 -14.91 -14.34 -21.13
CA GLN A 275 -14.42 -13.48 -20.04
C GLN A 275 -12.95 -13.02 -20.23
N THR A 276 -12.54 -12.80 -21.48
CA THR A 276 -11.19 -12.38 -21.82
C THR A 276 -11.02 -10.87 -21.97
N LEU A 277 -12.12 -10.12 -22.12
CA LEU A 277 -12.10 -8.67 -22.21
C LEU A 277 -13.05 -8.07 -21.15
N MET A 278 -12.46 -7.45 -20.14
CA MET A 278 -13.17 -6.79 -19.05
C MET A 278 -12.99 -5.28 -19.10
N VAL A 279 -14.03 -4.55 -18.77
CA VAL A 279 -14.01 -3.12 -18.45
C VAL A 279 -14.51 -2.92 -17.03
N SER A 280 -13.94 -1.96 -16.32
CA SER A 280 -14.34 -1.61 -14.96
C SER A 280 -14.53 -0.12 -14.79
N GLY A 281 -15.34 0.25 -13.80
CA GLY A 281 -15.47 1.62 -13.34
C GLY A 281 -15.67 1.63 -11.83
N SER A 282 -14.94 2.47 -11.14
CA SER A 282 -14.93 2.57 -9.68
C SER A 282 -15.17 4.01 -9.26
N LEU A 283 -15.89 4.20 -8.15
CA LEU A 283 -16.17 5.49 -7.54
C LEU A 283 -16.08 5.34 -6.02
N ALA A 284 -15.42 6.27 -5.37
CA ALA A 284 -15.46 6.42 -3.92
C ALA A 284 -15.68 7.87 -3.56
N VAL A 285 -16.36 8.12 -2.45
CA VAL A 285 -16.55 9.43 -1.86
C VAL A 285 -16.50 9.31 -0.36
N GLY A 286 -15.87 10.28 0.27
CA GLY A 286 -15.76 10.29 1.73
C GLY A 286 -15.37 11.68 2.24
N GLU A 287 -15.17 11.75 3.54
CA GLU A 287 -14.69 12.93 4.23
C GLU A 287 -13.17 12.83 4.40
N ASN A 288 -12.48 13.94 4.16
CA ASN A 288 -11.04 14.09 4.36
C ASN A 288 -10.73 14.74 5.72
N GLU A 289 -9.47 14.94 6.05
CA GLU A 289 -9.05 15.51 7.34
C GLU A 289 -9.49 16.96 7.57
N PHE A 290 -9.80 17.70 6.50
CA PHE A 290 -10.35 19.06 6.59
C PHE A 290 -11.85 19.09 6.89
N GLY A 291 -12.49 17.91 7.06
CA GLY A 291 -13.95 17.81 7.23
C GLY A 291 -14.73 18.16 5.96
N THR A 292 -14.08 18.10 4.80
CA THR A 292 -14.63 18.34 3.48
C THR A 292 -14.70 17.04 2.68
N LYS A 293 -15.02 17.09 1.39
CA LYS A 293 -15.24 15.89 0.58
C LYS A 293 -14.10 15.60 -0.35
N THR A 294 -13.72 14.33 -0.39
CA THR A 294 -12.87 13.78 -1.42
C THR A 294 -13.62 12.75 -2.25
N TRP A 295 -13.44 12.86 -3.57
CA TRP A 295 -13.91 11.91 -4.57
C TRP A 295 -12.71 11.21 -5.19
N ALA A 296 -12.75 9.88 -5.25
CA ALA A 296 -11.85 9.08 -6.07
C ALA A 296 -12.67 8.35 -7.13
N TYR A 297 -12.19 8.33 -8.36
CA TYR A 297 -12.86 7.67 -9.48
C TYR A 297 -11.86 6.99 -10.38
N GLY A 298 -12.23 5.81 -10.88
CA GLY A 298 -11.35 4.99 -11.70
C GLY A 298 -12.07 4.36 -12.88
N ALA A 299 -11.31 4.08 -13.93
CA ALA A 299 -11.76 3.29 -15.06
C ALA A 299 -10.64 2.39 -15.57
N GLY A 300 -10.97 1.13 -15.85
CA GLY A 300 -9.99 0.14 -16.23
C GLY A 300 -10.43 -0.75 -17.38
N VAL A 301 -9.44 -1.32 -18.07
CA VAL A 301 -9.63 -2.35 -19.08
C VAL A 301 -8.59 -3.45 -18.91
N GLN A 302 -9.05 -4.69 -19.01
CA GLN A 302 -8.18 -5.87 -19.04
C GLN A 302 -8.50 -6.70 -20.27
N LYS A 303 -7.48 -7.16 -20.98
CA LYS A 303 -7.65 -8.09 -22.10
C LYS A 303 -6.64 -9.22 -22.01
N LEU A 304 -7.14 -10.44 -22.17
CA LEU A 304 -6.38 -11.67 -22.21
C LEU A 304 -6.43 -12.27 -23.61
N TRP A 305 -5.30 -12.76 -24.09
CA TRP A 305 -5.16 -13.54 -25.33
C TRP A 305 -4.42 -14.84 -25.03
N GLY A 306 -4.97 -15.96 -25.49
CA GLY A 306 -4.27 -17.24 -25.52
C GLY A 306 -4.06 -17.90 -24.15
N GLY A 307 -4.90 -17.65 -23.16
CA GLY A 307 -4.81 -18.27 -21.83
C GLY A 307 -6.14 -18.26 -21.11
N HIS A 308 -6.14 -18.73 -19.87
CA HIS A 308 -7.26 -18.63 -18.93
C HIS A 308 -6.85 -17.70 -17.79
N ASP A 309 -7.77 -16.87 -17.32
CA ASP A 309 -7.52 -16.09 -16.10
C ASP A 309 -7.69 -17.00 -14.88
N HIS A 310 -6.62 -17.19 -14.13
CA HIS A 310 -6.61 -18.01 -12.92
C HIS A 310 -6.89 -17.18 -11.65
N GLY A 311 -7.24 -15.89 -11.80
CA GLY A 311 -7.64 -15.02 -10.69
C GLY A 311 -6.49 -14.37 -9.91
N ASN A 312 -5.29 -14.93 -9.93
CA ASN A 312 -4.14 -14.44 -9.16
C ASN A 312 -3.28 -13.38 -9.87
N GLY A 313 -3.78 -12.79 -10.94
CA GLY A 313 -3.14 -11.66 -11.63
C GLY A 313 -2.05 -12.02 -12.63
N LEU A 314 -1.30 -13.11 -12.44
CA LEU A 314 -0.24 -13.55 -13.34
C LEU A 314 -0.71 -14.73 -14.18
N GLU A 315 -0.53 -14.63 -15.48
CA GLU A 315 -0.79 -15.72 -16.43
C GLU A 315 0.47 -16.57 -16.62
N PHE A 316 0.51 -17.75 -16.03
CA PHE A 316 1.57 -18.72 -16.23
C PHE A 316 1.21 -19.74 -17.32
N CYS A 317 0.66 -19.26 -18.44
CA CYS A 317 0.32 -20.08 -19.60
C CYS A 317 1.27 -19.74 -20.74
N GLU A 318 1.91 -20.73 -21.33
CA GLU A 318 2.82 -20.53 -22.48
C GLU A 318 2.10 -19.83 -23.64
N GLY A 319 2.65 -18.67 -24.06
CA GLY A 319 2.10 -17.87 -25.16
C GLY A 319 0.89 -16.99 -24.78
N ALA A 320 0.40 -17.06 -23.55
CA ALA A 320 -0.66 -16.16 -23.09
C ALA A 320 -0.14 -14.73 -22.98
N THR A 321 -0.98 -13.76 -23.34
CA THR A 321 -0.68 -12.32 -23.20
C THR A 321 -1.83 -11.66 -22.46
N LYS A 322 -1.53 -10.91 -21.39
CA LYS A 322 -2.49 -10.10 -20.63
C LYS A 322 -2.11 -8.63 -20.70
N LEU A 323 -3.06 -7.78 -21.02
CA LEU A 323 -2.94 -6.33 -20.93
C LEU A 323 -3.88 -5.82 -19.85
N LYS A 324 -3.37 -4.96 -18.96
CA LYS A 324 -4.16 -4.18 -18.01
C LYS A 324 -3.85 -2.70 -18.26
N ALA A 325 -4.87 -1.86 -18.24
CA ALA A 325 -4.69 -0.41 -18.20
C ALA A 325 -5.78 0.20 -17.32
N GLU A 326 -5.39 1.15 -16.48
CA GLU A 326 -6.27 1.80 -15.52
C GLU A 326 -5.86 3.26 -15.35
N ALA A 327 -6.85 4.12 -15.18
CA ALA A 327 -6.67 5.49 -14.73
C ALA A 327 -7.51 5.75 -13.49
N ILE A 328 -6.92 6.41 -12.50
CA ILE A 328 -7.57 6.86 -11.27
C ILE A 328 -7.41 8.37 -11.19
N GLY A 329 -8.45 9.08 -10.79
CA GLY A 329 -8.42 10.50 -10.48
C GLY A 329 -9.00 10.75 -9.10
N ARG A 330 -8.53 11.82 -8.47
CA ARG A 330 -9.01 12.33 -7.19
C ARG A 330 -9.42 13.79 -7.36
N SER A 331 -10.47 14.20 -6.65
CA SER A 331 -10.87 15.60 -6.48
C SER A 331 -11.25 15.81 -5.03
N ALA A 332 -10.61 16.76 -4.39
CA ALA A 332 -10.78 17.07 -2.98
C ALA A 332 -11.05 18.56 -2.78
N GLU A 333 -11.89 18.89 -1.81
CA GLU A 333 -12.06 20.25 -1.31
C GLU A 333 -11.13 20.40 -0.10
N VAL A 334 -10.24 21.39 -0.17
CA VAL A 334 -9.30 21.76 0.89
C VAL A 334 -9.83 23.01 1.57
N LYS A 335 -9.91 22.99 2.88
CA LYS A 335 -10.35 24.14 3.67
C LYS A 335 -9.16 24.79 4.34
N HIS A 336 -8.98 26.10 4.09
CA HIS A 336 -7.95 26.90 4.70
C HIS A 336 -8.39 27.45 6.08
N GLU A 337 -7.44 27.85 6.92
CA GLU A 337 -7.70 28.39 8.26
C GLU A 337 -8.52 29.69 8.25
N ASP A 338 -8.39 30.47 7.19
CA ASP A 338 -9.19 31.72 7.00
C ASP A 338 -10.66 31.45 6.66
N GLY A 339 -11.01 30.17 6.40
CA GLY A 339 -12.37 29.71 6.12
C GLY A 339 -12.70 29.62 4.63
N ASP A 340 -11.79 30.02 3.76
CA ASP A 340 -11.91 29.79 2.32
C ASP A 340 -11.63 28.33 1.97
N SER A 341 -12.13 27.84 0.86
CA SER A 341 -11.87 26.48 0.39
C SER A 341 -11.52 26.50 -1.09
N ASP A 342 -10.56 25.63 -1.46
CA ASP A 342 -10.12 25.41 -2.82
C ASP A 342 -10.42 23.97 -3.25
N ASP A 343 -10.75 23.79 -4.52
CA ASP A 343 -10.90 22.47 -5.14
C ASP A 343 -9.57 22.09 -5.80
N VAL A 344 -8.98 20.98 -5.35
CA VAL A 344 -7.75 20.39 -5.92
C VAL A 344 -8.07 19.08 -6.63
N SER A 345 -7.30 18.77 -7.67
CA SER A 345 -7.50 17.51 -8.39
C SER A 345 -6.21 17.01 -9.04
N ASP A 346 -6.00 15.71 -8.93
CA ASP A 346 -4.92 14.99 -9.55
C ASP A 346 -5.39 13.66 -10.14
N TRP A 347 -4.55 13.04 -10.96
CA TRP A 347 -4.87 11.77 -11.60
C TRP A 347 -3.62 10.97 -11.93
N GLY A 348 -3.78 9.67 -12.01
CA GLY A 348 -2.72 8.75 -12.39
C GLY A 348 -3.20 7.74 -13.43
N PHE A 349 -2.22 7.11 -14.05
CA PHE A 349 -2.43 6.10 -15.08
C PHE A 349 -1.41 4.99 -14.93
N VAL A 350 -1.85 3.75 -15.10
CA VAL A 350 -1.00 2.56 -15.21
C VAL A 350 -1.40 1.71 -16.41
N ALA A 351 -0.40 1.23 -17.14
CA ALA A 351 -0.57 0.20 -18.15
C ALA A 351 0.48 -0.89 -17.97
N ALA A 352 0.06 -2.13 -18.00
CA ALA A 352 0.96 -3.28 -17.85
C ALA A 352 0.61 -4.37 -18.87
N ILE A 353 1.67 -4.98 -19.43
CA ILE A 353 1.57 -6.13 -20.32
C ILE A 353 2.34 -7.29 -19.71
N TYR A 354 1.76 -8.48 -19.80
CA TYR A 354 2.32 -9.74 -19.29
C TYR A 354 2.37 -10.76 -20.42
N TYR A 355 3.42 -11.55 -20.47
CA TYR A 355 3.57 -12.61 -21.43
C TYR A 355 4.12 -13.88 -20.77
N GLY A 356 3.37 -14.98 -20.88
CA GLY A 356 3.76 -16.28 -20.39
C GLY A 356 4.83 -16.92 -21.31
N LEU A 357 6.05 -17.08 -20.79
CA LEU A 357 7.12 -17.76 -21.49
C LEU A 357 6.96 -19.29 -21.47
N ASP A 358 6.54 -19.79 -20.33
CA ASP A 358 6.19 -21.18 -20.06
C ASP A 358 5.16 -21.25 -18.94
N GLU A 359 4.75 -22.44 -18.48
CA GLU A 359 3.78 -22.66 -17.41
C GLU A 359 4.23 -22.13 -16.03
N MET A 360 5.48 -21.71 -15.90
CA MET A 360 6.06 -21.26 -14.63
C MET A 360 6.67 -19.85 -14.71
N THR A 361 6.79 -19.26 -15.90
CA THR A 361 7.58 -18.06 -16.11
C THR A 361 6.80 -17.01 -16.89
N THR A 362 6.71 -15.83 -16.33
CA THR A 362 6.08 -14.65 -16.97
C THR A 362 7.08 -13.50 -17.04
N ILE A 363 7.12 -12.82 -18.17
CA ILE A 363 7.75 -11.51 -18.31
C ILE A 363 6.67 -10.44 -18.33
N SER A 364 6.94 -9.30 -17.70
CA SER A 364 6.01 -8.18 -17.66
C SER A 364 6.72 -6.84 -17.85
N ALA A 365 5.97 -5.89 -18.37
CA ALA A 365 6.38 -4.48 -18.43
C ALA A 365 5.23 -3.61 -17.96
N ARG A 366 5.55 -2.55 -17.22
CA ARG A 366 4.60 -1.59 -16.67
C ARG A 366 5.07 -0.17 -16.96
N GLN A 367 4.15 0.69 -17.35
CA GLN A 367 4.34 2.13 -17.47
C GLN A 367 3.34 2.83 -16.57
N GLU A 368 3.80 3.79 -15.80
CA GLU A 368 3.01 4.56 -14.86
C GLU A 368 3.26 6.05 -15.00
N TYR A 369 2.26 6.81 -14.68
CA TYR A 369 2.28 8.26 -14.63
C TYR A 369 1.35 8.73 -13.51
N ILE A 370 1.75 9.76 -12.81
CA ILE A 370 0.87 10.53 -11.92
C ILE A 370 1.13 12.02 -12.15
N SER A 371 0.04 12.80 -12.24
CA SER A 371 0.12 14.24 -12.47
C SER A 371 0.72 14.97 -11.28
N ASP A 372 1.23 16.17 -11.53
CA ASP A 372 1.50 17.14 -10.48
C ASP A 372 0.22 17.59 -9.76
N LEU A 373 0.39 18.13 -8.58
CA LEU A 373 -0.61 18.88 -7.82
C LEU A 373 0.10 20.07 -7.17
N ALA A 374 0.16 21.17 -7.95
CA ALA A 374 0.98 22.33 -7.62
C ALA A 374 0.57 23.00 -6.29
N GLU A 375 -0.72 22.94 -5.95
CA GLU A 375 -1.29 23.50 -4.71
C GLU A 375 -0.75 22.82 -3.45
N LEU A 376 -0.25 21.59 -3.58
CA LEU A 376 0.35 20.80 -2.49
C LEU A 376 1.83 20.47 -2.76
N GLU A 377 2.46 21.19 -3.68
CA GLU A 377 3.86 20.97 -4.07
C GLU A 377 4.21 19.53 -4.49
N LEU A 378 3.18 18.76 -4.92
CA LEU A 378 3.37 17.40 -5.39
C LEU A 378 3.74 17.39 -6.88
N GLU A 379 4.89 16.81 -7.17
CA GLU A 379 5.40 16.72 -8.52
C GLU A 379 4.80 15.58 -9.33
N GLU A 380 4.83 15.74 -10.67
CA GLU A 380 4.54 14.62 -11.55
C GLU A 380 5.60 13.52 -11.39
N ARG A 381 5.17 12.27 -11.53
CA ARG A 381 6.08 11.11 -11.48
C ARG A 381 5.81 10.14 -12.60
N HIS A 382 6.88 9.53 -13.06
CA HIS A 382 6.86 8.46 -14.05
C HIS A 382 7.61 7.25 -13.52
N ARG A 383 7.08 6.05 -13.78
CA ARG A 383 7.79 4.80 -13.56
C ARG A 383 7.67 3.89 -14.76
N THR A 384 8.78 3.31 -15.17
CA THR A 384 8.81 2.21 -16.15
C THR A 384 9.41 0.99 -15.49
N SER A 385 8.67 -0.10 -15.46
CA SER A 385 9.10 -1.35 -14.82
C SER A 385 9.19 -2.49 -15.82
N PHE A 386 10.19 -3.37 -15.64
CA PHE A 386 10.30 -4.65 -16.32
C PHE A 386 10.51 -5.74 -15.28
N ALA A 387 9.72 -6.80 -15.33
CA ALA A 387 9.87 -7.91 -14.38
C ALA A 387 9.91 -9.27 -15.07
N LEU A 388 10.71 -10.17 -14.48
CA LEU A 388 10.72 -11.59 -14.75
C LEU A 388 10.27 -12.29 -13.48
N THR A 389 9.12 -12.95 -13.53
CA THR A 389 8.55 -13.69 -12.42
C THR A 389 8.54 -15.17 -12.76
N ARG A 390 8.96 -16.02 -11.80
CA ARG A 390 8.98 -17.47 -11.97
C ARG A 390 8.51 -18.19 -10.71
N ASN A 391 7.57 -19.09 -10.86
CA ASN A 391 7.25 -20.09 -9.86
C ASN A 391 8.40 -21.10 -9.78
N LEU A 392 9.14 -21.09 -8.67
CA LEU A 392 10.24 -22.03 -8.41
C LEU A 392 9.72 -23.37 -7.90
N SER A 393 8.56 -23.33 -7.23
CA SER A 393 7.74 -24.47 -6.82
C SER A 393 6.31 -23.99 -6.62
N ASP A 394 5.38 -24.88 -6.26
CA ASP A 394 3.99 -24.53 -5.96
C ASP A 394 3.85 -23.45 -4.88
N ASN A 395 4.82 -23.33 -4.00
CA ASN A 395 4.79 -22.44 -2.83
C ASN A 395 5.91 -21.39 -2.83
N ILE A 396 6.73 -21.31 -3.87
CA ILE A 396 7.85 -20.38 -3.93
C ILE A 396 7.83 -19.65 -5.26
N LEU A 397 7.71 -18.32 -5.19
CA LEU A 397 7.83 -17.43 -6.34
C LEU A 397 9.14 -16.63 -6.23
N GLY A 398 9.86 -16.50 -7.34
CA GLY A 398 11.00 -15.61 -7.48
C GLY A 398 10.71 -14.53 -8.50
N ARG A 399 11.10 -13.28 -8.21
CA ARG A 399 10.96 -12.15 -9.12
C ARG A 399 12.23 -11.34 -9.19
N ILE A 400 12.58 -10.91 -10.41
CA ILE A 400 13.60 -9.91 -10.66
C ILE A 400 12.90 -8.78 -11.39
N GLN A 401 13.02 -7.55 -10.88
CA GLN A 401 12.39 -6.37 -11.43
C GLN A 401 13.40 -5.23 -11.57
N TYR A 402 13.31 -4.51 -12.65
CA TYR A 402 14.02 -3.27 -12.88
C TYR A 402 13.02 -2.13 -13.01
N ASP A 403 13.24 -1.06 -12.28
CA ASP A 403 12.47 0.18 -12.33
C ASP A 403 13.36 1.34 -12.77
N TYR A 404 12.80 2.17 -13.61
CA TYR A 404 13.27 3.50 -13.93
C TYR A 404 12.22 4.51 -13.44
N ASN A 405 12.59 5.28 -12.43
CA ASN A 405 11.75 6.30 -11.81
C ASN A 405 12.25 7.68 -12.20
N ARG A 406 11.32 8.60 -12.44
CA ARG A 406 11.58 9.98 -12.78
C ARG A 406 10.58 10.91 -12.10
N ALA A 407 11.09 12.01 -11.52
CA ALA A 407 10.35 13.18 -11.09
C ALA A 407 11.18 14.43 -11.41
N ASP A 408 10.56 15.61 -11.45
CA ASP A 408 11.25 16.82 -11.95
C ASP A 408 12.30 17.37 -10.98
N SER A 409 12.09 17.24 -9.65
CA SER A 409 13.01 17.77 -8.62
C SER A 409 14.11 16.83 -8.19
N ILE A 410 14.06 15.56 -8.60
CA ILE A 410 15.00 14.53 -8.17
C ILE A 410 15.72 13.94 -9.39
N GLU A 411 16.98 13.49 -9.18
CA GLU A 411 17.69 12.76 -10.22
C GLU A 411 16.96 11.47 -10.58
N ASP A 412 17.03 11.12 -11.87
CA ASP A 412 16.47 9.86 -12.37
C ASP A 412 17.02 8.66 -11.57
N GLU A 413 16.14 7.79 -11.10
CA GLU A 413 16.51 6.64 -10.30
C GLU A 413 16.40 5.33 -11.08
N HIS A 414 17.40 4.48 -10.92
CA HIS A 414 17.43 3.13 -11.43
C HIS A 414 17.45 2.13 -10.29
N ALA A 415 16.42 1.30 -10.17
CA ALA A 415 16.32 0.29 -9.13
C ALA A 415 16.28 -1.13 -9.72
N LEU A 416 17.08 -2.03 -9.17
CA LEU A 416 17.02 -3.47 -9.48
C LEU A 416 16.58 -4.21 -8.22
N TRP A 417 15.44 -4.88 -8.30
CA TRP A 417 14.84 -5.65 -7.21
C TRP A 417 14.99 -7.14 -7.42
N ILE A 418 15.21 -7.86 -6.33
CA ILE A 418 15.10 -9.32 -6.26
C ILE A 418 14.15 -9.66 -5.12
N GLN A 419 13.08 -10.39 -5.43
CA GLN A 419 12.09 -10.82 -4.45
C GLN A 419 11.97 -12.34 -4.46
N VAL A 420 11.85 -12.92 -3.29
CA VAL A 420 11.46 -14.32 -3.08
C VAL A 420 10.27 -14.33 -2.14
N GLN A 421 9.18 -14.92 -2.59
CA GLN A 421 7.95 -15.09 -1.84
C GLN A 421 7.76 -16.57 -1.52
N ILE A 422 7.43 -16.89 -0.27
CA ILE A 422 7.25 -18.26 0.22
C ILE A 422 5.87 -18.34 0.87
N GLY A 423 4.99 -19.19 0.33
CA GLY A 423 3.69 -19.55 0.93
C GLY A 423 3.82 -20.80 1.80
N ILE A 424 3.21 -20.82 2.98
CA ILE A 424 3.21 -21.94 3.91
C ILE A 424 1.77 -22.18 4.36
N GLY A 425 1.24 -23.36 4.14
CA GLY A 425 -0.16 -23.71 4.43
C GLY A 425 -1.01 -23.68 3.15
N GLY A 426 -2.32 -23.75 3.29
CA GLY A 426 -3.26 -23.75 2.18
C GLY A 426 -3.17 -24.91 1.21
N SER A 427 -3.97 -24.85 0.16
CA SER A 427 -4.05 -25.91 -0.87
C SER A 427 -2.89 -25.92 -1.87
N GLY A 428 -1.87 -25.09 -1.69
CA GLY A 428 -0.68 -25.04 -2.55
C GLY A 428 -0.94 -24.47 -3.95
N SER A 429 -2.08 -23.86 -4.18
CA SER A 429 -2.35 -23.13 -5.42
C SER A 429 -2.61 -21.67 -5.13
N HIS A 430 -1.74 -20.79 -5.58
CA HIS A 430 -2.03 -19.35 -5.71
C HIS A 430 -3.24 -19.09 -6.64
N ALA A 431 -3.97 -20.15 -7.02
CA ALA A 431 -4.93 -20.16 -8.10
C ALA A 431 -6.40 -19.99 -7.69
N ASP A 432 -6.77 -20.13 -6.41
CA ASP A 432 -8.17 -20.33 -6.05
C ASP A 432 -8.81 -19.25 -5.16
N HIS A 433 -8.14 -18.11 -4.94
CA HIS A 433 -8.81 -17.00 -4.25
C HIS A 433 -9.71 -16.21 -5.21
N ASN A 434 -10.88 -16.79 -5.52
CA ASN A 434 -11.99 -16.08 -6.16
C ASN A 434 -12.76 -15.31 -5.10
N HIS A 435 -12.50 -14.03 -4.96
CA HIS A 435 -13.37 -13.07 -4.26
C HIS A 435 -14.44 -12.50 -5.18
#